data_e901a28e674cafe9b54a25f231b82034
#
_entry.id   e901a28e674cafe9b54a25f231b82034
#
_cell.length_a   1.000
_cell.length_b   1.000
_cell.length_c   1.000
_cell.angle_alpha   90.00
_cell.angle_beta   90.00
_cell.angle_gamma   90.00
#
_symmetry.space_group_name_H-M   'P 1'
#
loop_
_entity.id
_entity.type
_entity.pdbx_description
1 polymer ?
#
loop_
_entity_poly.entity_id
_entity_poly.type
_entity_poly.pdbx_seq_one_letter_code
_entity_poly.pdbx_strand_id
1 'polypeptide(L)'
;MSIAVDWFEIPVKDVAREKAFYEAVLDTQMQTMSDGTTEMFAFVGDDGPAGCLTTEDSSPMAGGVLVYLSCENIQRALQQVTANGGTVMQQETDIGPHGYCAQFTDTEVNLVALHRFK
;
A
#
# COMPACT_ATOMS: atom_id res chain seq x y z
N MET A 1 -9.83 9.91 24.62
CA MET A 1 -8.63 9.83 23.73
C MET A 1 -9.03 9.23 22.40
N SER A 2 -8.58 9.83 21.30
CA SER A 2 -8.88 9.33 19.97
C SER A 2 -7.99 8.14 19.63
N ILE A 3 -8.52 7.23 18.81
CA ILE A 3 -7.74 6.13 18.26
C ILE A 3 -7.00 6.64 17.01
N ALA A 4 -5.72 6.35 16.91
CA ALA A 4 -4.91 6.73 15.77
C ALA A 4 -4.00 5.58 15.36
N VAL A 5 -3.68 5.50 14.07
CA VAL A 5 -2.66 4.61 13.56
C VAL A 5 -1.37 5.41 13.42
N ASP A 6 -0.31 5.00 14.14
CA ASP A 6 0.99 5.66 14.07
C ASP A 6 1.86 5.12 12.95
N TRP A 7 1.72 3.83 12.66
CA TRP A 7 2.62 3.14 11.74
C TRP A 7 1.99 1.86 11.23
N PHE A 8 2.29 1.46 10.00
CA PHE A 8 1.94 0.14 9.50
C PHE A 8 3.13 -0.46 8.76
N GLU A 9 3.15 -1.79 8.66
CA GLU A 9 4.18 -2.50 7.91
C GLU A 9 3.54 -3.51 6.96
N ILE A 10 4.02 -3.51 5.72
CA ILE A 10 3.62 -4.49 4.72
C ILE A 10 4.80 -5.46 4.54
N PRO A 11 4.63 -6.73 4.87
CA PRO A 11 5.73 -7.70 4.75
C PRO A 11 6.00 -8.03 3.30
N VAL A 12 7.27 -8.05 2.92
CA VAL A 12 7.68 -8.37 1.55
C VAL A 12 8.95 -9.21 1.58
N LYS A 13 9.18 -9.96 0.52
CA LYS A 13 10.42 -10.74 0.33
C LYS A 13 11.36 -10.03 -0.63
N ASP A 14 10.85 -9.49 -1.73
CA ASP A 14 11.63 -8.74 -2.72
C ASP A 14 11.28 -7.27 -2.59
N VAL A 15 12.02 -6.56 -1.73
CA VAL A 15 11.70 -5.17 -1.40
C VAL A 15 11.91 -4.24 -2.59
N ALA A 16 12.87 -4.51 -3.47
CA ALA A 16 13.11 -3.67 -4.65
C ALA A 16 11.93 -3.75 -5.63
N ARG A 17 11.41 -4.96 -5.86
CA ARG A 17 10.25 -5.16 -6.73
C ARG A 17 9.02 -4.49 -6.14
N GLU A 18 8.78 -4.65 -4.85
CA GLU A 18 7.62 -4.06 -4.20
C GLU A 18 7.70 -2.53 -4.13
N LYS A 19 8.90 -1.98 -3.94
CA LYS A 19 9.10 -0.53 -4.01
C LYS A 19 8.64 -0.01 -5.38
N ALA A 20 9.11 -0.62 -6.47
CA ALA A 20 8.73 -0.21 -7.82
C ALA A 20 7.22 -0.36 -8.04
N PHE A 21 6.63 -1.43 -7.56
CA PHE A 21 5.19 -1.66 -7.64
C PHE A 21 4.39 -0.54 -6.97
N TYR A 22 4.67 -0.26 -5.70
CA TYR A 22 3.91 0.74 -4.95
C TYR A 22 4.16 2.17 -5.45
N GLU A 23 5.38 2.49 -5.90
CA GLU A 23 5.63 3.80 -6.50
C GLU A 23 4.81 4.01 -7.77
N ALA A 24 4.65 2.96 -8.58
CA ALA A 24 3.81 3.03 -9.78
C ALA A 24 2.33 3.14 -9.44
N VAL A 25 1.83 2.31 -8.52
CA VAL A 25 0.41 2.28 -8.15
C VAL A 25 -0.02 3.59 -7.50
N LEU A 26 0.77 4.10 -6.55
CA LEU A 26 0.42 5.28 -5.77
C LEU A 26 0.91 6.58 -6.39
N ASP A 27 1.62 6.50 -7.53
CA ASP A 27 2.16 7.67 -8.24
C ASP A 27 2.98 8.56 -7.31
N THR A 28 3.92 7.95 -6.60
CA THR A 28 4.75 8.64 -5.61
C THR A 28 6.12 8.00 -5.54
N GLN A 29 6.98 8.57 -4.73
CA GLN A 29 8.28 7.99 -4.44
C GLN A 29 8.35 7.60 -2.97
N MET A 30 8.91 6.43 -2.70
CA MET A 30 9.13 5.98 -1.34
C MET A 30 10.46 6.49 -0.82
N GLN A 31 10.53 6.69 0.50
CA GLN A 31 11.73 7.19 1.16
C GLN A 31 12.54 6.01 1.68
N THR A 32 13.83 5.99 1.33
CA THR A 32 14.75 5.00 1.89
C THR A 32 14.95 5.24 3.38
N MET A 33 14.85 4.16 4.16
CA MET A 33 15.11 4.17 5.60
C MET A 33 16.07 3.03 5.92
N SER A 34 16.86 3.19 6.97
CA SER A 34 17.73 2.13 7.45
C SER A 34 17.80 2.16 8.98
N ASP A 35 17.76 0.99 9.60
CA ASP A 35 18.00 0.84 11.02
C ASP A 35 19.46 0.53 11.36
N GLY A 36 20.33 0.62 10.34
CA GLY A 36 21.75 0.30 10.46
C GLY A 36 22.10 -1.12 9.99
N THR A 37 21.10 -1.98 9.82
CA THR A 37 21.31 -3.36 9.38
C THR A 37 20.45 -3.73 8.18
N THR A 38 19.23 -3.19 8.09
CA THR A 38 18.26 -3.52 7.06
C THR A 38 17.78 -2.26 6.36
N GLU A 39 17.80 -2.27 5.03
CA GLU A 39 17.24 -1.19 4.23
C GLU A 39 15.73 -1.41 4.08
N MET A 40 14.97 -0.37 4.37
CA MET A 40 13.52 -0.36 4.26
C MET A 40 13.07 0.82 3.42
N PHE A 41 11.87 0.73 2.84
CA PHE A 41 11.30 1.84 2.07
C PHE A 41 9.98 2.27 2.71
N ALA A 42 9.86 3.57 3.00
CA ALA A 42 8.73 4.13 3.70
C ALA A 42 7.73 4.75 2.74
N PHE A 43 6.45 4.58 3.07
CA PHE A 43 5.35 5.35 2.49
C PHE A 43 5.31 6.70 3.20
N VAL A 44 5.32 7.79 2.44
CA VAL A 44 5.39 9.14 3.00
C VAL A 44 4.01 9.77 2.96
N GLY A 45 3.50 10.14 4.15
CA GLY A 45 2.28 10.90 4.30
C GLY A 45 2.58 12.40 4.46
N ASP A 46 1.55 13.19 4.74
CA ASP A 46 1.68 14.64 4.87
C ASP A 46 2.61 15.04 6.03
N ASP A 47 2.64 14.26 7.09
CA ASP A 47 3.42 14.54 8.29
C ASP A 47 4.71 13.73 8.36
N GLY A 48 5.13 13.12 7.25
CA GLY A 48 6.33 12.29 7.18
C GLY A 48 6.01 10.82 6.95
N PRO A 49 6.95 9.90 7.23
CA PRO A 49 6.72 8.48 7.02
C PRO A 49 5.54 7.96 7.83
N ALA A 50 4.68 7.17 7.17
CA ALA A 50 3.46 6.63 7.76
C ALA A 50 3.50 5.11 7.92
N GLY A 51 4.34 4.44 7.16
CA GLY A 51 4.50 2.99 7.19
C GLY A 51 5.61 2.58 6.25
N CYS A 52 5.90 1.29 6.16
CA CYS A 52 6.99 0.83 5.30
C CYS A 52 6.74 -0.56 4.71
N LEU A 53 7.55 -0.87 3.70
CA LEU A 53 7.78 -2.24 3.25
C LEU A 53 8.91 -2.81 4.10
N THR A 54 8.75 -4.03 4.60
CA THR A 54 9.76 -4.64 5.46
C THR A 54 9.95 -6.12 5.11
N THR A 55 11.19 -6.58 5.23
CA THR A 55 11.51 -8.00 5.09
C THR A 55 11.59 -8.71 6.43
N GLU A 56 11.35 -7.98 7.53
CA GLU A 56 11.48 -8.53 8.88
C GLU A 56 10.15 -9.13 9.37
N ASP A 57 10.27 -10.18 10.18
CA ASP A 57 9.30 -10.70 11.15
C ASP A 57 7.97 -11.25 10.64
N SER A 58 7.58 -11.04 9.39
CA SER A 58 6.31 -11.56 8.91
C SER A 58 6.39 -11.98 7.45
N SER A 59 5.40 -12.74 7.02
CA SER A 59 5.30 -13.22 5.63
C SER A 59 4.16 -12.50 4.92
N PRO A 60 4.29 -12.25 3.61
CA PRO A 60 3.18 -11.74 2.81
C PRO A 60 1.96 -12.64 2.93
N MET A 61 0.76 -12.03 3.00
CA MET A 61 -0.47 -12.79 3.07
C MET A 61 -1.65 -11.97 2.53
N ALA A 62 -2.66 -12.67 2.04
CA ALA A 62 -3.85 -12.08 1.47
C ALA A 62 -4.98 -11.89 2.49
N GLY A 63 -4.70 -12.05 3.78
CA GLY A 63 -5.68 -11.94 4.86
C GLY A 63 -5.18 -11.10 6.02
N GLY A 64 -5.91 -11.11 7.12
CA GLY A 64 -5.56 -10.34 8.31
C GLY A 64 -6.06 -8.91 8.24
N VAL A 65 -5.27 -7.98 8.78
CA VAL A 65 -5.63 -6.56 8.77
C VAL A 65 -5.58 -5.99 7.37
N LEU A 66 -6.62 -5.25 6.98
CA LEU A 66 -6.69 -4.61 5.66
C LEU A 66 -6.35 -3.12 5.82
N VAL A 67 -5.31 -2.69 5.14
CA VAL A 67 -4.88 -1.29 5.13
C VAL A 67 -5.50 -0.59 3.94
N TYR A 68 -6.11 0.58 4.17
CA TYR A 68 -6.65 1.45 3.12
C TYR A 68 -5.68 2.61 2.89
N LEU A 69 -5.15 2.70 1.69
CA LEU A 69 -4.25 3.78 1.31
C LEU A 69 -5.03 4.85 0.52
N SER A 70 -4.78 6.11 0.83
CA SER A 70 -5.42 7.22 0.12
C SER A 70 -4.96 7.24 -1.34
N CYS A 71 -5.90 7.44 -2.25
CA CYS A 71 -5.62 7.41 -3.68
C CYS A 71 -6.61 8.31 -4.41
N GLU A 72 -6.10 9.39 -5.03
CA GLU A 72 -6.99 10.35 -5.72
C GLU A 72 -7.60 9.79 -7.00
N ASN A 73 -6.86 8.93 -7.72
CA ASN A 73 -7.32 8.35 -8.97
C ASN A 73 -7.23 6.83 -8.90
N ILE A 74 -8.31 6.22 -8.39
CA ILE A 74 -8.37 4.77 -8.19
C ILE A 74 -8.27 4.03 -9.54
N GLN A 75 -8.93 4.52 -10.59
CA GLN A 75 -8.90 3.86 -11.89
C GLN A 75 -7.48 3.75 -12.44
N ARG A 76 -6.71 4.84 -12.37
CA ARG A 76 -5.31 4.83 -12.78
C ARG A 76 -4.49 3.87 -11.92
N ALA A 77 -4.70 3.91 -10.62
CA ALA A 77 -3.96 3.03 -9.70
C ALA A 77 -4.22 1.55 -10.03
N LEU A 78 -5.47 1.17 -10.28
CA LEU A 78 -5.80 -0.22 -10.63
C LEU A 78 -5.17 -0.64 -11.96
N GLN A 79 -5.08 0.26 -12.93
CA GLN A 79 -4.38 -0.04 -14.18
C GLN A 79 -2.89 -0.32 -13.91
N GLN A 80 -2.28 0.45 -13.01
CA GLN A 80 -0.89 0.25 -12.63
C GLN A 80 -0.69 -1.03 -11.82
N VAL A 81 -1.65 -1.43 -11.00
CA VAL A 81 -1.62 -2.72 -10.30
C VAL A 81 -1.40 -3.85 -11.30
N THR A 82 -2.26 -3.91 -12.33
CA THR A 82 -2.18 -4.95 -13.36
C THR A 82 -0.90 -4.85 -14.17
N ALA A 83 -0.51 -3.64 -14.55
CA ALA A 83 0.69 -3.42 -15.37
C ALA A 83 1.99 -3.80 -14.64
N ASN A 84 1.97 -3.79 -13.31
CA ASN A 84 3.16 -4.06 -12.49
C ASN A 84 3.10 -5.38 -11.75
N GLY A 85 2.24 -6.31 -12.19
CA GLY A 85 2.27 -7.69 -11.70
C GLY A 85 1.38 -8.01 -10.53
N GLY A 86 0.56 -7.06 -10.08
CA GLY A 86 -0.45 -7.29 -9.05
C GLY A 86 -1.77 -7.76 -9.66
N THR A 87 -2.76 -7.99 -8.80
CA THR A 87 -4.08 -8.46 -9.22
C THR A 87 -5.16 -7.58 -8.60
N VAL A 88 -6.09 -7.09 -9.42
CA VAL A 88 -7.25 -6.34 -8.92
C VAL A 88 -8.24 -7.34 -8.33
N MET A 89 -8.57 -7.16 -7.04
CA MET A 89 -9.50 -8.03 -6.32
C MET A 89 -10.90 -7.43 -6.24
N GLN A 90 -10.99 -6.10 -6.21
CA GLN A 90 -12.26 -5.39 -6.22
C GLN A 90 -12.09 -4.10 -7.01
N GLN A 91 -12.93 -3.89 -8.01
CA GLN A 91 -12.95 -2.66 -8.80
C GLN A 91 -13.42 -1.48 -7.94
N GLU A 92 -13.20 -0.27 -8.44
CA GLU A 92 -13.67 0.93 -7.76
C GLU A 92 -15.16 0.83 -7.47
N THR A 93 -15.54 0.96 -6.19
CA THR A 93 -16.89 0.76 -5.72
C THR A 93 -17.32 1.98 -4.91
N ASP A 94 -18.53 2.48 -5.20
CA ASP A 94 -19.14 3.57 -4.42
C ASP A 94 -19.61 2.98 -3.09
N ILE A 95 -19.10 3.52 -1.99
CA ILE A 95 -19.46 3.07 -0.64
C ILE A 95 -20.30 4.09 0.12
N GLY A 96 -21.05 4.91 -0.63
CA GLY A 96 -21.98 5.88 -0.04
C GLY A 96 -21.26 7.13 0.45
N PRO A 97 -21.66 7.67 1.60
CA PRO A 97 -21.08 8.91 2.11
C PRO A 97 -19.59 8.82 2.45
N HIS A 98 -19.06 7.59 2.53
CA HIS A 98 -17.65 7.36 2.86
C HIS A 98 -16.72 7.43 1.65
N GLY A 99 -17.25 7.55 0.43
CA GLY A 99 -16.46 7.73 -0.78
C GLY A 99 -16.41 6.50 -1.67
N TYR A 100 -15.23 6.15 -2.15
CA TYR A 100 -15.01 5.03 -3.07
C TYR A 100 -13.82 4.20 -2.59
N CYS A 101 -13.88 2.89 -2.83
CA CYS A 101 -12.77 2.01 -2.50
C CYS A 101 -12.55 0.94 -3.56
N ALA A 102 -11.37 0.33 -3.50
CA ALA A 102 -10.99 -0.79 -4.33
C ALA A 102 -10.00 -1.66 -3.56
N GLN A 103 -9.76 -2.86 -4.04
CA GLN A 103 -8.81 -3.77 -3.41
C GLN A 103 -7.94 -4.43 -4.47
N PHE A 104 -6.70 -4.69 -4.10
CA PHE A 104 -5.77 -5.42 -4.95
C PHE A 104 -4.84 -6.27 -4.09
N THR A 105 -4.24 -7.30 -4.72
CA THR A 105 -3.08 -7.95 -4.13
C THR A 105 -1.84 -7.45 -4.85
N ASP A 106 -0.77 -7.21 -4.09
CA ASP A 106 0.51 -6.82 -4.66
C ASP A 106 1.22 -8.04 -5.28
N THR A 107 2.46 -7.88 -5.73
CA THR A 107 3.18 -8.98 -6.39
C THR A 107 3.55 -10.11 -5.43
N GLU A 108 3.33 -9.93 -4.13
CA GLU A 108 3.60 -10.95 -3.11
C GLU A 108 2.34 -11.33 -2.34
N VAL A 109 1.18 -11.16 -2.96
CA VAL A 109 -0.16 -11.51 -2.49
C VAL A 109 -0.64 -10.80 -1.21
N ASN A 110 0.01 -9.72 -0.79
CA ASN A 110 -0.55 -8.88 0.27
C ASN A 110 -1.82 -8.22 -0.23
N LEU A 111 -2.91 -8.31 0.54
CA LEU A 111 -4.17 -7.64 0.21
C LEU A 111 -4.15 -6.23 0.77
N VAL A 112 -4.37 -5.25 -0.11
CA VAL A 112 -4.33 -3.83 0.23
C VAL A 112 -5.51 -3.15 -0.43
N ALA A 113 -6.06 -2.12 0.22
CA ALA A 113 -7.18 -1.37 -0.31
C ALA A 113 -6.77 0.06 -0.67
N LEU A 114 -7.52 0.64 -1.58
CA LEU A 114 -7.41 2.06 -1.96
C LEU A 114 -8.71 2.75 -1.60
N HIS A 115 -8.62 4.01 -1.20
CA HIS A 115 -9.77 4.79 -0.80
C HIS A 115 -9.62 6.24 -1.24
N ARG A 116 -10.74 6.84 -1.68
CA ARG A 116 -10.84 8.30 -1.84
C ARG A 116 -12.17 8.79 -1.33
N PHE A 117 -12.18 9.98 -0.80
CA PHE A 117 -13.42 10.64 -0.39
C PHE A 117 -14.16 11.21 -1.62
N LYS A 118 -15.43 11.46 -1.45
CA LYS A 118 -16.26 12.13 -2.47
C LYS A 118 -15.97 13.61 -2.56
#